data_cc935942319f7278f9177e46fcd401fe
#
_entry.id   cc935942319f7278f9177e46fcd401fe
#
_cell.length_a   1.000
_cell.length_b   1.000
_cell.length_c   1.000
_cell.angle_alpha   90.00
_cell.angle_beta   90.00
_cell.angle_gamma   90.00
#
_symmetry.space_group_name_H-M   'P 1'
#
loop_
_entity.id
_entity.type
_entity.pdbx_description
1 polymer ?
#
loop_
_entity_poly.entity_id
_entity_poly.type
_entity_poly.pdbx_seq_one_letter_code
_entity_poly.pdbx_strand_id
1 'polypeptide(L)'
;MVHAPHGYQRAALPLERETELPDPPTAQAPPRPEAAHVPAAAPGAKKQRDALFDNAKFLAIVLVAMAHAWEPLMDGSRTTRALYMVVYTFHMPAFIIISGYFSRTFDMRPDRLRRLVTGVVVPYVIFETTYSLYEKWGNDDPGHEISLLDPYYLTWFLAALFIWRMTTPIWRNLRYPLTISMVIAVLASITPNISDDLDLQRVLQFLPFFVLGLRLKPEHFRLVQRRGARPIAVAVMLATLVFAYWAAPRMTLSWFYRGTSAQQLGMDWWTGVVMTLGNTVCSLVLTACFLALVPRGRTWFTTLGAGTLCGYLLHGLLIKTIEYAGWIDDYSWLKSPLGEVFSTLFMAAAVTLFCTKPVRRVMRFATEPEMAWAFRSDPVEGARQREGVAA
;
A
#
# COMPACT_ATOMS: atom_id res chain seq x y z
N MET A 1 66.29 -36.34 -17.30
CA MET A 1 66.23 -37.10 -18.56
C MET A 1 65.11 -36.46 -19.33
N VAL A 2 65.38 -35.50 -20.20
CA VAL A 2 65.62 -35.61 -21.64
C VAL A 2 64.37 -36.20 -22.36
N HIS A 3 63.61 -35.43 -23.05
CA HIS A 3 63.74 -35.10 -24.47
C HIS A 3 62.68 -34.03 -24.93
N ALA A 4 63.15 -32.95 -25.48
CA ALA A 4 62.54 -32.15 -26.54
C ALA A 4 63.08 -32.70 -27.89
N PRO A 5 62.74 -32.10 -29.02
CA PRO A 5 61.59 -31.63 -29.74
C PRO A 5 61.61 -32.11 -31.22
N HIS A 6 60.61 -31.78 -32.02
CA HIS A 6 60.81 -31.73 -33.48
C HIS A 6 60.01 -30.57 -34.10
N GLY A 7 60.76 -29.65 -34.70
CA GLY A 7 60.23 -28.59 -35.54
C GLY A 7 59.86 -29.11 -36.95
N TYR A 8 58.87 -28.57 -37.54
CA TYR A 8 58.59 -28.70 -38.96
C TYR A 8 58.77 -27.36 -39.67
N GLN A 9 59.74 -27.39 -40.56
CA GLN A 9 60.03 -26.33 -41.55
C GLN A 9 58.85 -26.37 -42.58
N ARG A 10 58.22 -25.26 -42.81
CA ARG A 10 57.34 -25.06 -43.97
C ARG A 10 58.13 -24.52 -45.14
N ALA A 11 58.09 -25.27 -46.22
CA ALA A 11 58.65 -24.87 -47.49
C ALA A 11 57.76 -23.79 -48.14
N ALA A 12 58.36 -22.76 -48.69
CA ALA A 12 57.70 -21.69 -49.44
C ALA A 12 57.34 -22.20 -50.86
N LEU A 13 56.12 -21.99 -51.27
CA LEU A 13 55.63 -22.17 -52.64
C LEU A 13 55.69 -20.82 -53.39
N PRO A 14 55.91 -20.80 -54.70
CA PRO A 14 56.06 -19.58 -55.50
C PRO A 14 54.75 -18.88 -55.76
N LEU A 15 54.76 -17.56 -55.82
CA LEU A 15 53.67 -16.65 -56.16
C LEU A 15 53.25 -16.86 -57.66
N GLU A 16 52.00 -17.29 -57.86
CA GLU A 16 51.33 -17.19 -59.16
C GLU A 16 50.77 -15.77 -59.36
N ARG A 17 50.86 -15.30 -60.58
CA ARG A 17 50.40 -13.98 -61.06
C ARG A 17 48.89 -13.90 -60.92
N GLU A 18 48.46 -12.86 -60.21
CA GLU A 18 47.03 -12.42 -60.23
C GLU A 18 46.66 -11.94 -61.63
N THR A 19 45.70 -12.60 -62.25
CA THR A 19 44.95 -12.06 -63.39
C THR A 19 43.84 -11.19 -62.93
N GLU A 20 43.88 -9.87 -63.25
CA GLU A 20 42.83 -8.89 -62.99
C GLU A 20 41.52 -9.39 -63.64
N LEU A 21 40.50 -9.61 -62.76
CA LEU A 21 39.12 -9.78 -63.17
C LEU A 21 38.45 -8.41 -63.33
N PRO A 22 37.62 -8.16 -64.37
CA PRO A 22 36.94 -6.88 -64.52
C PRO A 22 35.89 -6.69 -63.46
N ASP A 23 35.73 -5.43 -62.98
CA ASP A 23 34.80 -4.97 -61.97
C ASP A 23 33.31 -5.37 -62.36
N PRO A 24 32.53 -5.87 -61.40
CA PRO A 24 31.13 -6.13 -61.62
C PRO A 24 30.36 -4.79 -61.77
N PRO A 25 29.30 -4.73 -62.60
CA PRO A 25 28.52 -3.50 -62.81
C PRO A 25 27.87 -3.05 -61.46
N THR A 26 28.03 -1.81 -61.17
CA THR A 26 27.43 -1.10 -60.01
C THR A 26 25.92 -1.22 -60.07
N ALA A 27 25.30 -2.15 -59.38
CA ALA A 27 23.86 -2.21 -59.17
C ALA A 27 23.48 -1.05 -58.23
N GLN A 28 22.74 -0.09 -58.74
CA GLN A 28 22.09 0.95 -57.96
C GLN A 28 21.16 0.30 -56.94
N ALA A 29 21.46 0.45 -55.66
CA ALA A 29 20.58 0.03 -54.58
C ALA A 29 19.22 0.76 -54.70
N PRO A 30 18.09 0.04 -54.52
CA PRO A 30 16.78 0.67 -54.50
C PRO A 30 16.69 1.74 -53.40
N PRO A 31 15.96 2.83 -53.63
CA PRO A 31 15.80 3.89 -52.63
C PRO A 31 15.25 3.30 -51.35
N ARG A 32 15.92 3.52 -50.22
CA ARG A 32 15.41 3.18 -48.89
C ARG A 32 14.02 3.82 -48.74
N PRO A 33 13.00 3.05 -48.27
CA PRO A 33 11.75 3.65 -47.89
C PRO A 33 12.02 4.74 -46.86
N GLU A 34 11.54 5.93 -47.18
CA GLU A 34 11.58 7.12 -46.29
C GLU A 34 10.95 6.66 -44.94
N ALA A 35 11.76 6.61 -43.91
CA ALA A 35 11.31 6.22 -42.58
C ALA A 35 10.18 7.18 -42.20
N ALA A 36 8.96 6.64 -42.16
CA ALA A 36 7.81 7.39 -41.68
C ALA A 36 8.21 8.08 -40.35
N HIS A 37 8.15 9.41 -40.40
CA HIS A 37 8.47 10.26 -39.27
C HIS A 37 7.48 9.94 -38.15
N VAL A 38 7.84 8.97 -37.27
CA VAL A 38 7.12 8.74 -36.01
C VAL A 38 7.39 9.99 -35.19
N PRO A 39 6.37 10.81 -34.89
CA PRO A 39 6.58 12.00 -34.09
C PRO A 39 7.22 11.57 -32.77
N ALA A 40 8.41 12.09 -32.47
CA ALA A 40 9.04 11.90 -31.19
C ALA A 40 8.04 12.31 -30.10
N ALA A 41 7.69 11.37 -29.23
CA ALA A 41 6.81 11.65 -28.11
C ALA A 41 7.37 12.84 -27.33
N ALA A 42 6.59 13.91 -27.21
CA ALA A 42 7.00 15.15 -26.56
C ALA A 42 7.62 14.84 -25.20
N PRO A 43 8.83 15.37 -24.89
CA PRO A 43 9.47 15.14 -23.61
C PRO A 43 8.62 15.80 -22.52
N GLY A 44 8.03 14.99 -21.61
CA GLY A 44 7.44 15.54 -20.39
C GLY A 44 5.93 15.42 -20.19
N ALA A 45 5.19 14.59 -20.92
CA ALA A 45 3.82 14.27 -20.52
C ALA A 45 3.85 13.56 -19.16
N LYS A 46 3.62 14.32 -18.07
CA LYS A 46 3.44 13.76 -16.71
C LYS A 46 2.41 12.67 -16.81
N LYS A 47 2.82 11.41 -16.56
CA LYS A 47 1.94 10.24 -16.56
C LYS A 47 0.70 10.58 -15.74
N GLN A 48 -0.44 10.74 -16.41
CA GLN A 48 -1.69 11.17 -15.78
C GLN A 48 -2.05 10.15 -14.70
N ARG A 49 -2.23 10.62 -13.46
CA ARG A 49 -2.65 9.76 -12.34
C ARG A 49 -4.03 9.18 -12.66
N ASP A 50 -4.20 7.90 -12.37
CA ASP A 50 -5.48 7.23 -12.55
C ASP A 50 -6.46 7.71 -11.45
N ALA A 51 -7.52 8.39 -11.86
CA ALA A 51 -8.52 8.95 -10.96
C ALA A 51 -9.18 7.87 -10.07
N LEU A 52 -9.32 6.64 -10.56
CA LEU A 52 -9.89 5.55 -9.78
C LEU A 52 -9.13 5.31 -8.47
N PHE A 53 -7.80 5.23 -8.54
CA PHE A 53 -7.01 4.94 -7.35
C PHE A 53 -6.94 6.12 -6.38
N ASP A 54 -6.93 7.35 -6.90
CA ASP A 54 -6.97 8.53 -6.04
C ASP A 54 -8.34 8.66 -5.35
N ASN A 55 -9.44 8.39 -6.07
CA ASN A 55 -10.78 8.31 -5.49
C ASN A 55 -10.90 7.18 -4.46
N ALA A 56 -10.39 5.98 -4.77
CA ALA A 56 -10.45 4.84 -3.87
C ALA A 56 -9.69 5.12 -2.56
N LYS A 57 -8.49 5.67 -2.63
CA LYS A 57 -7.71 6.02 -1.44
C LYS A 57 -8.42 7.06 -0.59
N PHE A 58 -8.97 8.11 -1.22
CA PHE A 58 -9.69 9.14 -0.48
C PHE A 58 -10.95 8.59 0.20
N LEU A 59 -11.79 7.86 -0.51
CA LEU A 59 -13.01 7.28 0.08
C LEU A 59 -12.66 6.26 1.17
N ALA A 60 -11.62 5.46 0.98
CA ALA A 60 -11.19 4.51 2.00
C ALA A 60 -10.70 5.22 3.27
N ILE A 61 -9.93 6.32 3.17
CA ILE A 61 -9.45 7.03 4.38
C ILE A 61 -10.59 7.76 5.10
N VAL A 62 -11.61 8.24 4.38
CA VAL A 62 -12.82 8.78 5.00
C VAL A 62 -13.53 7.69 5.82
N LEU A 63 -13.71 6.49 5.26
CA LEU A 63 -14.31 5.36 5.98
C LEU A 63 -13.48 4.93 7.19
N VAL A 64 -12.14 4.93 7.08
CA VAL A 64 -11.24 4.63 8.21
C VAL A 64 -11.46 5.62 9.35
N ALA A 65 -11.42 6.92 9.05
CA ALA A 65 -11.59 7.95 10.07
C ALA A 65 -12.97 7.89 10.74
N MET A 66 -14.02 7.64 9.95
CA MET A 66 -15.38 7.41 10.49
C MET A 66 -15.42 6.20 11.42
N ALA A 67 -14.79 5.08 11.01
CA ALA A 67 -14.75 3.87 11.81
C ALA A 67 -14.02 4.08 13.14
N HIS A 68 -12.89 4.78 13.14
CA HIS A 68 -12.21 5.12 14.39
C HIS A 68 -13.03 6.08 15.30
N ALA A 69 -13.87 6.96 14.73
CA ALA A 69 -14.81 7.77 15.52
C ALA A 69 -15.93 6.93 16.16
N TRP A 70 -16.27 5.79 15.57
CA TRP A 70 -17.28 4.87 16.13
C TRP A 70 -16.71 3.98 17.25
N GLU A 71 -15.40 3.81 17.33
CA GLU A 71 -14.76 2.89 18.26
C GLU A 71 -15.20 3.11 19.72
N PRO A 72 -15.19 4.32 20.29
CA PRO A 72 -15.66 4.57 21.64
C PRO A 72 -17.22 4.60 21.78
N LEU A 73 -17.97 4.60 20.67
CA LEU A 73 -19.44 4.69 20.66
C LEU A 73 -20.12 3.33 20.44
N MET A 74 -19.39 2.34 19.90
CA MET A 74 -20.00 1.08 19.43
C MET A 74 -20.46 0.14 20.55
N ASP A 75 -19.98 0.29 21.78
CA ASP A 75 -20.40 -0.57 22.90
C ASP A 75 -21.87 -0.29 23.31
N GLY A 76 -22.35 0.94 23.09
CA GLY A 76 -23.74 1.32 23.31
C GLY A 76 -24.65 1.14 22.10
N SER A 77 -24.11 0.90 20.90
CA SER A 77 -24.87 0.91 19.65
C SER A 77 -24.58 -0.29 18.77
N ARG A 78 -25.53 -1.21 18.68
CA ARG A 78 -25.42 -2.37 17.79
C ARG A 78 -25.29 -1.97 16.32
N THR A 79 -25.94 -0.89 15.90
CA THR A 79 -25.87 -0.36 14.53
C THR A 79 -24.46 0.13 14.23
N THR A 80 -23.89 0.95 15.10
CA THR A 80 -22.54 1.49 14.96
C THR A 80 -21.49 0.37 14.97
N ARG A 81 -21.65 -0.62 15.86
CA ARG A 81 -20.79 -1.82 15.88
C ARG A 81 -20.90 -2.62 14.58
N ALA A 82 -22.09 -2.77 13.99
CA ALA A 82 -22.26 -3.45 12.71
C ALA A 82 -21.59 -2.69 11.55
N LEU A 83 -21.76 -1.37 11.49
CA LEU A 83 -21.09 -0.51 10.50
C LEU A 83 -19.56 -0.60 10.63
N TYR A 84 -19.05 -0.56 11.86
CA TYR A 84 -17.65 -0.75 12.18
C TYR A 84 -17.13 -2.07 11.64
N MET A 85 -17.81 -3.20 11.94
CA MET A 85 -17.42 -4.53 11.45
C MET A 85 -17.34 -4.59 9.93
N VAL A 86 -18.31 -4.01 9.22
CA VAL A 86 -18.30 -3.97 7.75
C VAL A 86 -17.10 -3.20 7.23
N VAL A 87 -16.86 -2.00 7.75
CA VAL A 87 -15.71 -1.17 7.32
C VAL A 87 -14.38 -1.87 7.62
N TYR A 88 -14.22 -2.39 8.84
CA TYR A 88 -12.99 -3.07 9.25
C TYR A 88 -12.69 -4.34 8.44
N THR A 89 -13.71 -5.00 7.90
CA THR A 89 -13.50 -6.17 7.05
C THR A 89 -12.73 -5.84 5.77
N PHE A 90 -12.90 -4.64 5.18
CA PHE A 90 -12.34 -4.38 3.85
C PHE A 90 -11.42 -3.15 3.74
N HIS A 91 -11.47 -2.19 4.67
CA HIS A 91 -10.74 -0.93 4.48
C HIS A 91 -9.22 -1.14 4.40
N MET A 92 -8.63 -1.90 5.35
CA MET A 92 -7.21 -2.22 5.30
C MET A 92 -6.85 -3.13 4.12
N PRO A 93 -7.58 -4.24 3.83
CA PRO A 93 -7.39 -5.00 2.60
C PRO A 93 -7.40 -4.15 1.33
N ALA A 94 -8.29 -3.17 1.20
CA ALA A 94 -8.34 -2.28 0.04
C ALA A 94 -7.06 -1.43 -0.08
N PHE A 95 -6.60 -0.80 1.01
CA PHE A 95 -5.35 -0.04 1.03
C PHE A 95 -4.14 -0.92 0.72
N ILE A 96 -4.08 -2.12 1.31
CA ILE A 96 -2.97 -3.05 1.14
C ILE A 96 -2.90 -3.57 -0.29
N ILE A 97 -4.03 -3.95 -0.91
CA ILE A 97 -4.11 -4.38 -2.31
C ILE A 97 -3.65 -3.25 -3.25
N ILE A 98 -4.13 -2.01 -3.03
CA ILE A 98 -3.70 -0.85 -3.83
C ILE A 98 -2.21 -0.60 -3.64
N SER A 99 -1.69 -0.69 -2.43
CA SER A 99 -0.25 -0.52 -2.14
C SER A 99 0.60 -1.60 -2.81
N GLY A 100 0.17 -2.86 -2.78
CA GLY A 100 0.79 -3.96 -3.51
C GLY A 100 0.79 -3.71 -5.02
N TYR A 101 -0.34 -3.28 -5.58
CA TYR A 101 -0.45 -2.95 -7.01
C TYR A 101 0.56 -1.89 -7.44
N PHE A 102 0.76 -0.83 -6.67
CA PHE A 102 1.76 0.19 -6.96
C PHE A 102 3.20 -0.24 -6.65
N SER A 103 3.38 -1.30 -5.87
CA SER A 103 4.69 -1.86 -5.55
C SER A 103 5.20 -2.90 -6.55
N ARG A 104 4.41 -3.26 -7.60
CA ARG A 104 4.78 -4.29 -8.60
C ARG A 104 6.13 -4.10 -9.27
N THR A 105 6.54 -2.86 -9.45
CA THR A 105 7.80 -2.50 -10.09
C THR A 105 8.88 -2.14 -9.09
N PHE A 106 8.62 -2.31 -7.80
CA PHE A 106 9.61 -2.03 -6.78
C PHE A 106 10.80 -3.00 -6.92
N ASP A 107 11.97 -2.43 -6.92
CA ASP A 107 13.27 -3.09 -6.89
C ASP A 107 14.18 -2.35 -5.88
N MET A 108 15.35 -2.89 -5.61
CA MET A 108 16.31 -2.35 -4.64
C MET A 108 17.16 -1.20 -5.20
N ARG A 109 16.75 -0.55 -6.30
CA ARG A 109 17.51 0.58 -6.86
C ARG A 109 17.53 1.77 -5.90
N PRO A 110 18.62 2.53 -5.87
CA PRO A 110 18.80 3.63 -4.91
C PRO A 110 17.68 4.66 -4.93
N ASP A 111 17.16 5.03 -6.12
CA ASP A 111 16.04 5.98 -6.27
C ASP A 111 14.74 5.48 -5.63
N ARG A 112 14.50 4.16 -5.66
CA ARG A 112 13.31 3.55 -5.06
C ARG A 112 13.46 3.34 -3.56
N LEU A 113 14.66 2.96 -3.11
CA LEU A 113 14.97 2.88 -1.68
C LEU A 113 14.87 4.27 -1.03
N ARG A 114 15.41 5.31 -1.68
CA ARG A 114 15.25 6.69 -1.21
C ARG A 114 13.78 7.07 -1.03
N ARG A 115 12.92 6.79 -2.03
CA ARG A 115 11.48 7.06 -1.92
C ARG A 115 10.78 6.22 -0.85
N LEU A 116 11.23 5.00 -0.61
CA LEU A 116 10.72 4.17 0.48
C LEU A 116 11.09 4.77 1.84
N VAL A 117 12.34 5.18 2.02
CA VAL A 117 12.78 5.82 3.27
C VAL A 117 12.04 7.14 3.50
N THR A 118 12.05 8.06 2.53
CA THR A 118 11.45 9.39 2.71
C THR A 118 9.91 9.37 2.77
N GLY A 119 9.26 8.42 2.11
CA GLY A 119 7.80 8.36 2.04
C GLY A 119 7.14 7.34 2.97
N VAL A 120 7.92 6.51 3.68
CA VAL A 120 7.38 5.50 4.61
C VAL A 120 8.14 5.50 5.93
N VAL A 121 9.48 5.32 5.91
CA VAL A 121 10.26 5.17 7.15
C VAL A 121 10.28 6.48 7.94
N VAL A 122 10.56 7.60 7.28
CA VAL A 122 10.61 8.90 7.96
C VAL A 122 9.24 9.32 8.52
N PRO A 123 8.13 9.24 7.75
CA PRO A 123 6.79 9.41 8.33
C PRO A 123 6.52 8.47 9.51
N TYR A 124 6.93 7.21 9.41
CA TYR A 124 6.80 6.26 10.52
C TYR A 124 7.51 6.76 11.77
N VAL A 125 8.81 7.04 11.69
CA VAL A 125 9.61 7.47 12.84
C VAL A 125 9.03 8.75 13.48
N ILE A 126 8.67 9.75 12.67
CA ILE A 126 8.13 11.02 13.16
C ILE A 126 6.79 10.80 13.89
N PHE A 127 5.87 10.06 13.24
CA PHE A 127 4.53 9.89 13.81
C PHE A 127 4.50 8.86 14.93
N GLU A 128 5.30 7.80 14.88
CA GLU A 128 5.45 6.86 15.99
C GLU A 128 5.93 7.61 17.24
N THR A 129 7.01 8.39 17.10
CA THR A 129 7.50 9.21 18.21
C THR A 129 6.44 10.22 18.68
N THR A 130 5.71 10.84 17.76
CA THR A 130 4.67 11.83 18.10
C THR A 130 3.52 11.16 18.87
N TYR A 131 3.03 10.01 18.40
CA TYR A 131 1.95 9.27 19.07
C TYR A 131 2.37 8.76 20.43
N SER A 132 3.57 8.16 20.55
CA SER A 132 4.09 7.66 21.83
C SER A 132 4.31 8.78 22.84
N LEU A 133 4.82 9.93 22.40
CA LEU A 133 4.94 11.11 23.26
C LEU A 133 3.57 11.65 23.67
N TYR A 134 2.60 11.61 22.76
CA TYR A 134 1.25 12.09 23.05
C TYR A 134 0.51 11.14 24.00
N GLU A 135 0.71 9.83 23.91
CA GLU A 135 0.23 8.86 24.91
C GLU A 135 0.84 9.15 26.27
N LYS A 136 2.17 9.26 26.32
CA LYS A 136 2.89 9.47 27.58
C LYS A 136 2.50 10.73 28.31
N TRP A 137 2.32 11.84 27.58
CA TRP A 137 2.08 13.16 28.20
C TRP A 137 0.63 13.62 28.08
N GLY A 138 -0.08 13.26 27.03
CA GLY A 138 -1.47 13.65 26.79
C GLY A 138 -2.47 12.77 27.54
N ASN A 139 -2.15 11.48 27.73
CA ASN A 139 -2.95 10.53 28.48
C ASN A 139 -2.44 10.32 29.93
N ASP A 140 -1.41 11.07 30.31
CA ASP A 140 -0.77 10.98 31.64
C ASP A 140 -0.32 9.53 32.00
N ASP A 141 0.17 8.79 30.98
CA ASP A 141 0.75 7.44 31.14
C ASP A 141 2.28 7.49 31.13
N PRO A 142 2.94 7.75 32.28
CA PRO A 142 4.40 7.83 32.35
C PRO A 142 5.07 6.47 32.13
N GLY A 143 4.32 5.38 32.23
CA GLY A 143 4.80 4.01 32.00
C GLY A 143 4.92 3.66 30.52
N HIS A 144 4.30 4.43 29.61
CA HIS A 144 4.39 4.15 28.20
C HIS A 144 5.82 4.27 27.68
N GLU A 145 6.32 3.18 27.09
CA GLU A 145 7.67 3.12 26.51
C GLU A 145 7.63 3.67 25.08
N ILE A 146 8.57 4.56 24.77
CA ILE A 146 8.74 5.07 23.39
C ILE A 146 9.61 4.08 22.62
N SER A 147 8.99 3.25 21.80
CA SER A 147 9.66 2.24 21.00
C SER A 147 9.35 2.40 19.52
N LEU A 148 10.39 2.37 18.69
CA LEU A 148 10.20 2.29 17.21
C LEU A 148 9.92 0.86 16.74
N LEU A 149 10.02 -0.12 17.62
CA LEU A 149 9.74 -1.52 17.29
C LEU A 149 8.32 -1.94 17.69
N ASP A 150 7.65 -1.14 18.53
CA ASP A 150 6.27 -1.38 18.95
C ASP A 150 5.36 -0.28 18.37
N PRO A 151 4.83 -0.48 17.16
CA PRO A 151 4.05 0.54 16.46
C PRO A 151 2.77 0.88 17.20
N TYR A 152 2.67 2.09 17.70
CA TYR A 152 1.51 2.53 18.43
C TYR A 152 0.34 2.92 17.52
N TYR A 153 -0.85 2.44 17.82
CA TYR A 153 -2.14 2.78 17.21
C TYR A 153 -2.18 2.58 15.69
N LEU A 154 -2.07 3.66 14.89
CA LEU A 154 -2.20 3.58 13.43
C LEU A 154 -0.87 3.25 12.72
N THR A 155 0.26 3.51 13.34
CA THR A 155 1.56 3.52 12.67
C THR A 155 2.01 2.15 12.17
N TRP A 156 1.42 1.07 12.70
CA TRP A 156 1.70 -0.30 12.27
C TRP A 156 1.63 -0.51 10.75
N PHE A 157 0.72 0.20 10.07
CA PHE A 157 0.58 0.04 8.62
C PHE A 157 1.79 0.59 7.84
N LEU A 158 2.47 1.63 8.34
CA LEU A 158 3.70 2.13 7.72
C LEU A 158 4.85 1.13 7.91
N ALA A 159 4.98 0.56 9.12
CA ALA A 159 5.95 -0.51 9.39
C ALA A 159 5.69 -1.73 8.50
N ALA A 160 4.44 -2.19 8.42
CA ALA A 160 4.01 -3.27 7.54
C ALA A 160 4.31 -2.97 6.05
N LEU A 161 4.00 -1.77 5.58
CA LEU A 161 4.25 -1.36 4.21
C LEU A 161 5.74 -1.33 3.86
N PHE A 162 6.59 -0.92 4.81
CA PHE A 162 8.04 -1.02 4.66
C PHE A 162 8.48 -2.48 4.48
N ILE A 163 8.06 -3.39 5.37
CA ILE A 163 8.41 -4.82 5.29
C ILE A 163 7.92 -5.44 3.97
N TRP A 164 6.67 -5.21 3.60
CA TRP A 164 6.11 -5.77 2.37
C TRP A 164 6.80 -5.24 1.12
N ARG A 165 7.18 -3.96 1.07
CA ARG A 165 7.92 -3.43 -0.08
C ARG A 165 9.33 -3.98 -0.15
N MET A 166 10.03 -4.09 0.98
CA MET A 166 11.38 -4.69 1.03
C MET A 166 11.36 -6.15 0.56
N THR A 167 10.31 -6.90 0.89
CA THR A 167 10.17 -8.32 0.47
C THR A 167 9.57 -8.50 -0.93
N THR A 168 9.17 -7.44 -1.63
CA THR A 168 8.56 -7.50 -2.97
C THR A 168 9.38 -8.33 -3.98
N PRO A 169 10.72 -8.20 -4.09
CA PRO A 169 11.50 -9.03 -5.00
C PRO A 169 11.35 -10.54 -4.76
N ILE A 170 11.20 -10.95 -3.50
CA ILE A 170 10.97 -12.35 -3.13
C ILE A 170 9.64 -12.83 -3.71
N TRP A 171 8.56 -12.11 -3.42
CA TRP A 171 7.20 -12.46 -3.87
C TRP A 171 7.04 -12.52 -5.39
N ARG A 172 7.83 -11.72 -6.11
CA ARG A 172 7.83 -11.73 -7.59
C ARG A 172 8.49 -12.97 -8.17
N ASN A 173 9.47 -13.54 -7.50
CA ASN A 173 10.25 -14.69 -7.96
C ASN A 173 9.64 -16.04 -7.56
N LEU A 174 8.72 -16.07 -6.60
CA LEU A 174 8.04 -17.28 -6.18
C LEU A 174 7.06 -17.79 -7.26
N ARG A 175 6.98 -19.14 -7.41
CA ARG A 175 6.05 -19.79 -8.33
C ARG A 175 4.59 -19.67 -7.86
N TYR A 176 4.34 -19.83 -6.54
CA TYR A 176 3.03 -19.83 -5.92
C TYR A 176 2.92 -18.79 -4.79
N PRO A 177 3.11 -17.48 -5.07
CA PRO A 177 3.24 -16.49 -4.01
C PRO A 177 1.95 -16.29 -3.20
N LEU A 178 0.77 -16.39 -3.82
CA LEU A 178 -0.51 -16.27 -3.11
C LEU A 178 -0.75 -17.43 -2.15
N THR A 179 -0.47 -18.66 -2.58
CA THR A 179 -0.61 -19.84 -1.72
C THR A 179 0.34 -19.76 -0.53
N ILE A 180 1.61 -19.42 -0.79
CA ILE A 180 2.62 -19.31 0.26
C ILE A 180 2.25 -18.21 1.26
N SER A 181 1.84 -17.03 0.78
CA SER A 181 1.42 -15.94 1.66
C SER A 181 0.17 -16.29 2.47
N MET A 182 -0.78 -17.05 1.90
CA MET A 182 -1.95 -17.53 2.62
C MET A 182 -1.59 -18.56 3.70
N VAL A 183 -0.69 -19.49 3.40
CA VAL A 183 -0.18 -20.44 4.40
C VAL A 183 0.49 -19.69 5.55
N ILE A 184 1.32 -18.68 5.25
CA ILE A 184 1.95 -17.83 6.28
C ILE A 184 0.87 -17.14 7.14
N ALA A 185 -0.16 -16.56 6.52
CA ALA A 185 -1.23 -15.87 7.25
C ALA A 185 -2.02 -16.83 8.16
N VAL A 186 -2.31 -18.04 7.69
CA VAL A 186 -2.98 -19.08 8.49
C VAL A 186 -2.07 -19.52 9.63
N LEU A 187 -0.80 -19.81 9.38
CA LEU A 187 0.16 -20.19 10.42
C LEU A 187 0.28 -19.07 11.47
N ALA A 188 0.37 -17.81 11.05
CA ALA A 188 0.39 -16.68 11.98
C ALA A 188 -0.88 -16.64 12.85
N SER A 189 -2.07 -16.91 12.29
CA SER A 189 -3.33 -16.89 13.04
C SER A 189 -3.47 -17.98 14.10
N ILE A 190 -2.65 -19.03 14.03
CA ILE A 190 -2.66 -20.17 14.97
C ILE A 190 -1.37 -20.29 15.78
N THR A 191 -0.44 -19.35 15.61
CA THR A 191 0.80 -19.33 16.40
C THR A 191 0.67 -18.28 17.49
N PRO A 192 0.61 -18.67 18.77
CA PRO A 192 0.62 -17.73 19.87
C PRO A 192 2.01 -17.09 20.03
N ASN A 193 2.04 -15.91 20.61
CA ASN A 193 3.26 -15.20 21.00
C ASN A 193 4.25 -14.93 19.83
N ILE A 194 3.73 -14.65 18.64
CA ILE A 194 4.52 -13.95 17.63
C ILE A 194 4.84 -12.57 18.22
N SER A 195 6.11 -12.16 18.12
CA SER A 195 6.58 -10.90 18.69
C SER A 195 5.63 -9.73 18.35
N ASP A 196 5.36 -8.88 19.33
CA ASP A 196 4.63 -7.63 19.14
C ASP A 196 5.46 -6.61 18.33
N ASP A 197 6.78 -6.87 18.20
CA ASP A 197 7.69 -6.06 17.40
C ASP A 197 7.16 -5.88 15.98
N LEU A 198 7.08 -4.63 15.56
CA LEU A 198 6.60 -4.21 14.24
C LEU A 198 5.19 -4.74 13.91
N ASP A 199 4.41 -5.11 14.91
CA ASP A 199 3.07 -5.70 14.74
C ASP A 199 3.10 -6.92 13.79
N LEU A 200 4.12 -7.77 13.94
CA LEU A 200 4.38 -8.89 13.01
C LEU A 200 3.17 -9.80 12.82
N GLN A 201 2.35 -9.98 13.85
CA GLN A 201 1.10 -10.71 13.74
C GLN A 201 0.20 -10.15 12.62
N ARG A 202 0.00 -8.82 12.59
CA ARG A 202 -0.78 -8.14 11.53
C ARG A 202 -0.07 -8.17 10.20
N VAL A 203 1.23 -7.92 10.20
CA VAL A 203 2.06 -7.95 8.98
C VAL A 203 1.89 -9.27 8.24
N LEU A 204 1.97 -10.40 8.95
CA LEU A 204 1.87 -11.74 8.37
C LEU A 204 0.43 -12.09 7.97
N GLN A 205 -0.57 -11.76 8.79
CA GLN A 205 -1.96 -12.06 8.48
C GLN A 205 -2.54 -11.21 7.33
N PHE A 206 -2.03 -10.00 7.10
CA PHE A 206 -2.44 -9.15 5.97
C PHE A 206 -1.60 -9.36 4.70
N LEU A 207 -0.49 -10.10 4.77
CA LEU A 207 0.42 -10.35 3.66
C LEU A 207 -0.25 -10.84 2.36
N PRO A 208 -1.27 -11.74 2.39
CA PRO A 208 -1.92 -12.22 1.17
C PRO A 208 -2.54 -11.09 0.32
N PHE A 209 -3.04 -10.04 0.95
CA PHE A 209 -3.63 -8.90 0.24
C PHE A 209 -2.58 -8.06 -0.48
N PHE A 210 -1.40 -7.89 0.12
CA PHE A 210 -0.29 -7.22 -0.54
C PHE A 210 0.23 -8.03 -1.72
N VAL A 211 0.44 -9.33 -1.53
CA VAL A 211 0.89 -10.25 -2.58
C VAL A 211 -0.14 -10.34 -3.72
N LEU A 212 -1.44 -10.35 -3.40
CA LEU A 212 -2.49 -10.24 -4.41
C LEU A 212 -2.34 -8.94 -5.21
N GLY A 213 -2.14 -7.82 -4.54
CA GLY A 213 -1.91 -6.52 -5.18
C GLY A 213 -0.76 -6.55 -6.18
N LEU A 214 0.36 -7.24 -5.85
CA LEU A 214 1.50 -7.43 -6.78
C LEU A 214 1.12 -8.19 -8.04
N ARG A 215 0.11 -9.06 -8.00
CA ARG A 215 -0.32 -9.92 -9.13
C ARG A 215 -1.45 -9.31 -9.95
N LEU A 216 -2.16 -8.31 -9.42
CA LEU A 216 -3.25 -7.66 -10.14
C LEU A 216 -2.74 -6.88 -11.36
N LYS A 217 -3.56 -6.89 -12.42
CA LYS A 217 -3.36 -6.15 -13.66
C LYS A 217 -4.48 -5.11 -13.85
N PRO A 218 -4.31 -4.09 -14.71
CA PRO A 218 -5.37 -3.11 -14.98
C PRO A 218 -6.70 -3.75 -15.42
N GLU A 219 -6.65 -4.91 -16.09
CA GLU A 219 -7.83 -5.63 -16.56
C GLU A 219 -8.73 -6.08 -15.41
N HIS A 220 -8.14 -6.52 -14.30
CA HIS A 220 -8.89 -6.97 -13.12
C HIS A 220 -9.71 -5.82 -12.51
N PHE A 221 -9.14 -4.62 -12.43
CA PHE A 221 -9.87 -3.43 -11.96
C PHE A 221 -10.99 -3.04 -12.93
N ARG A 222 -10.76 -3.16 -14.26
CA ARG A 222 -11.79 -2.93 -15.27
C ARG A 222 -12.92 -3.95 -15.18
N LEU A 223 -12.62 -5.20 -14.86
CA LEU A 223 -13.61 -6.28 -14.67
C LEU A 223 -14.52 -5.96 -13.48
N VAL A 224 -13.93 -5.63 -12.32
CA VAL A 224 -14.66 -5.28 -11.08
C VAL A 224 -15.57 -4.05 -11.30
N GLN A 225 -15.19 -3.15 -12.18
CA GLN A 225 -15.91 -1.92 -12.45
C GLN A 225 -16.87 -1.98 -13.64
N ARG A 226 -17.23 -3.14 -14.15
CA ARG A 226 -18.28 -3.28 -15.18
C ARG A 226 -19.61 -2.72 -14.67
N ARG A 227 -20.44 -2.15 -15.56
CA ARG A 227 -21.72 -1.53 -15.17
C ARG A 227 -22.62 -2.49 -14.39
N GLY A 228 -22.67 -3.76 -14.76
CA GLY A 228 -23.42 -4.79 -14.04
C GLY A 228 -22.89 -5.15 -12.64
N ALA A 229 -21.65 -4.81 -12.29
CA ALA A 229 -21.08 -5.11 -10.97
C ALA A 229 -21.61 -4.19 -9.87
N ARG A 230 -22.03 -2.96 -10.20
CA ARG A 230 -22.52 -1.99 -9.20
C ARG A 230 -23.75 -2.43 -8.43
N PRO A 231 -24.88 -2.85 -9.09
CA PRO A 231 -26.05 -3.32 -8.34
C PRO A 231 -25.72 -4.55 -7.50
N ILE A 232 -24.88 -5.47 -7.99
CA ILE A 232 -24.42 -6.62 -7.22
C ILE A 232 -23.62 -6.16 -6.00
N ALA A 233 -22.71 -5.21 -6.17
CA ALA A 233 -21.90 -4.67 -5.07
C ALA A 233 -22.80 -4.02 -4.00
N VAL A 234 -23.83 -3.24 -4.39
CA VAL A 234 -24.79 -2.66 -3.46
C VAL A 234 -25.55 -3.76 -2.71
N ALA A 235 -26.07 -4.77 -3.42
CA ALA A 235 -26.80 -5.87 -2.79
C ALA A 235 -25.92 -6.66 -1.80
N VAL A 236 -24.67 -6.94 -2.15
CA VAL A 236 -23.71 -7.63 -1.28
C VAL A 236 -23.37 -6.78 -0.05
N MET A 237 -23.12 -5.48 -0.21
CA MET A 237 -22.84 -4.58 0.91
C MET A 237 -24.03 -4.49 1.88
N LEU A 238 -25.25 -4.39 1.37
CA LEU A 238 -26.46 -4.38 2.19
C LEU A 238 -26.67 -5.73 2.92
N ALA A 239 -26.51 -6.85 2.22
CA ALA A 239 -26.60 -8.17 2.83
C ALA A 239 -25.52 -8.37 3.92
N THR A 240 -24.30 -7.88 3.67
CA THR A 240 -23.23 -7.92 4.68
C THR A 240 -23.56 -7.03 5.88
N LEU A 241 -24.17 -5.86 5.69
CA LEU A 241 -24.59 -5.00 6.80
C LEU A 241 -25.67 -5.67 7.66
N VAL A 242 -26.66 -6.31 7.04
CA VAL A 242 -27.69 -7.08 7.75
C VAL A 242 -27.05 -8.24 8.53
N PHE A 243 -26.13 -8.98 7.90
CA PHE A 243 -25.37 -10.03 8.57
C PHE A 243 -24.53 -9.48 9.72
N ALA A 244 -23.81 -8.39 9.52
CA ALA A 244 -23.00 -7.75 10.55
C ALA A 244 -23.86 -7.27 11.73
N TYR A 245 -25.04 -6.73 11.47
CA TYR A 245 -25.99 -6.36 12.53
C TYR A 245 -26.42 -7.57 13.36
N TRP A 246 -26.66 -8.72 12.72
CA TRP A 246 -26.94 -9.97 13.42
C TRP A 246 -25.71 -10.47 14.19
N ALA A 247 -24.52 -10.40 13.60
CA ALA A 247 -23.26 -10.89 14.14
C ALA A 247 -22.65 -10.01 15.26
N ALA A 248 -22.98 -8.70 15.26
CA ALA A 248 -22.38 -7.72 16.17
C ALA A 248 -22.35 -8.11 17.66
N PRO A 249 -23.41 -8.68 18.27
CA PRO A 249 -23.37 -9.11 19.67
C PRO A 249 -22.71 -10.49 19.88
N ARG A 250 -22.32 -11.19 18.80
CA ARG A 250 -21.87 -12.60 18.81
C ARG A 250 -20.41 -12.79 18.46
N MET A 251 -19.79 -11.79 17.85
CA MET A 251 -18.41 -11.89 17.35
C MET A 251 -17.52 -10.89 18.05
N THR A 252 -16.30 -11.35 18.40
CA THR A 252 -15.24 -10.45 18.86
C THR A 252 -14.63 -9.69 17.68
N LEU A 253 -14.32 -8.42 17.89
CA LEU A 253 -13.68 -7.55 16.88
C LEU A 253 -12.23 -7.93 16.60
N SER A 254 -11.58 -8.64 17.50
CA SER A 254 -10.19 -9.08 17.37
C SER A 254 -9.91 -9.87 16.08
N TRP A 255 -10.92 -10.59 15.55
CA TRP A 255 -10.81 -11.30 14.27
C TRP A 255 -10.60 -10.36 13.07
N PHE A 256 -11.11 -9.14 13.15
CA PHE A 256 -10.96 -8.14 12.09
C PHE A 256 -9.65 -7.38 12.24
N TYR A 257 -9.12 -7.22 13.45
CA TYR A 257 -7.84 -6.56 13.72
C TYR A 257 -6.64 -7.39 13.27
N ARG A 258 -6.77 -8.73 13.30
CA ARG A 258 -5.70 -9.66 12.89
C ARG A 258 -4.38 -9.49 13.68
N GLY A 259 -4.48 -8.96 14.89
CA GLY A 259 -3.33 -8.69 15.76
C GLY A 259 -3.07 -9.80 16.78
N THR A 260 -3.91 -10.84 16.82
CA THR A 260 -3.84 -11.93 17.82
C THR A 260 -4.06 -13.28 17.17
N SER A 261 -3.54 -14.33 17.79
CA SER A 261 -3.83 -15.73 17.39
C SER A 261 -5.13 -16.23 18.01
N ALA A 262 -5.67 -17.33 17.47
CA ALA A 262 -6.86 -17.98 18.01
C ALA A 262 -6.66 -18.39 19.48
N GLN A 263 -5.49 -18.93 19.82
CA GLN A 263 -5.16 -19.38 21.17
C GLN A 263 -5.11 -18.22 22.18
N GLN A 264 -4.60 -17.04 21.77
CA GLN A 264 -4.63 -15.83 22.59
C GLN A 264 -6.05 -15.32 22.83
N LEU A 265 -6.99 -15.63 21.92
CA LEU A 265 -8.42 -15.36 22.09
C LEU A 265 -9.17 -16.45 22.86
N GLY A 266 -8.46 -17.47 23.40
CA GLY A 266 -9.08 -18.59 24.09
C GLY A 266 -9.80 -19.58 23.19
N MET A 267 -9.50 -19.56 21.88
CA MET A 267 -10.15 -20.40 20.86
C MET A 267 -9.20 -21.51 20.39
N ASP A 268 -9.79 -22.60 19.88
CA ASP A 268 -9.04 -23.69 19.28
C ASP A 268 -8.32 -23.23 18.00
N TRP A 269 -7.18 -23.84 17.68
CA TRP A 269 -6.38 -23.53 16.50
C TRP A 269 -7.17 -23.63 15.19
N TRP A 270 -8.07 -24.63 15.04
CA TRP A 270 -8.90 -24.79 13.85
C TRP A 270 -9.87 -23.63 13.63
N THR A 271 -10.36 -23.00 14.73
CA THR A 271 -11.15 -21.76 14.65
C THR A 271 -10.34 -20.65 14.00
N GLY A 272 -9.06 -20.52 14.34
CA GLY A 272 -8.14 -19.56 13.70
C GLY A 272 -8.04 -19.79 12.20
N VAL A 273 -7.90 -21.04 11.76
CA VAL A 273 -7.87 -21.39 10.33
C VAL A 273 -9.16 -20.97 9.62
N VAL A 274 -10.31 -21.37 10.16
CA VAL A 274 -11.63 -21.08 9.57
C VAL A 274 -11.88 -19.57 9.51
N MET A 275 -11.63 -18.87 10.62
CA MET A 275 -11.85 -17.43 10.70
C MET A 275 -10.91 -16.63 9.77
N THR A 276 -9.64 -17.03 9.67
CA THR A 276 -8.68 -16.37 8.77
C THR A 276 -9.06 -16.56 7.31
N LEU A 277 -9.42 -17.77 6.89
CA LEU A 277 -9.86 -18.04 5.52
C LEU A 277 -11.19 -17.36 5.22
N GLY A 278 -12.20 -17.50 6.08
CA GLY A 278 -13.52 -16.89 5.93
C GLY A 278 -13.43 -15.36 5.88
N ASN A 279 -12.72 -14.75 6.84
CA ASN A 279 -12.52 -13.29 6.85
C ASN A 279 -11.72 -12.79 5.65
N THR A 280 -10.75 -13.59 5.14
CA THR A 280 -10.02 -13.22 3.91
C THR A 280 -10.95 -13.22 2.70
N VAL A 281 -11.80 -14.22 2.54
CA VAL A 281 -12.80 -14.25 1.45
C VAL A 281 -13.75 -13.08 1.56
N CYS A 282 -14.32 -12.82 2.73
CA CYS A 282 -15.19 -11.66 2.97
C CYS A 282 -14.48 -10.34 2.63
N SER A 283 -13.24 -10.17 3.09
CA SER A 283 -12.42 -8.98 2.81
C SER A 283 -12.22 -8.77 1.31
N LEU A 284 -11.93 -9.82 0.55
CA LEU A 284 -11.74 -9.75 -0.90
C LEU A 284 -13.03 -9.37 -1.63
N VAL A 285 -14.15 -10.00 -1.26
CA VAL A 285 -15.47 -9.70 -1.82
C VAL A 285 -15.85 -8.26 -1.55
N LEU A 286 -15.76 -7.80 -0.30
CA LEU A 286 -16.14 -6.43 0.08
C LEU A 286 -15.18 -5.39 -0.51
N THR A 287 -13.88 -5.69 -0.62
CA THR A 287 -12.93 -4.82 -1.34
C THR A 287 -13.30 -4.70 -2.82
N ALA A 288 -13.68 -5.80 -3.47
CA ALA A 288 -14.16 -5.77 -4.86
C ALA A 288 -15.45 -4.95 -4.99
N CYS A 289 -16.41 -5.11 -4.07
CA CYS A 289 -17.64 -4.31 -4.01
C CYS A 289 -17.33 -2.82 -3.80
N PHE A 290 -16.46 -2.48 -2.87
CA PHE A 290 -15.99 -1.11 -2.66
C PHE A 290 -15.41 -0.52 -3.94
N LEU A 291 -14.45 -1.20 -4.57
CA LEU A 291 -13.83 -0.74 -5.82
C LEU A 291 -14.83 -0.62 -6.98
N ALA A 292 -15.88 -1.46 -7.04
CA ALA A 292 -16.95 -1.37 -8.03
C ALA A 292 -17.78 -0.08 -7.87
N LEU A 293 -17.94 0.39 -6.64
CA LEU A 293 -18.71 1.58 -6.31
C LEU A 293 -17.92 2.87 -6.46
N VAL A 294 -16.58 2.81 -6.38
CA VAL A 294 -15.70 3.99 -6.54
C VAL A 294 -15.88 4.62 -7.94
N PRO A 295 -16.05 5.96 -8.05
CA PRO A 295 -16.11 6.65 -9.33
C PRO A 295 -14.80 6.48 -10.13
N ARG A 296 -14.93 6.23 -11.46
CA ARG A 296 -13.78 6.12 -12.38
C ARG A 296 -13.25 7.47 -12.84
N GLY A 297 -14.17 8.41 -13.03
CA GLY A 297 -13.88 9.74 -13.53
C GLY A 297 -13.28 10.64 -12.46
N ARG A 298 -12.79 11.80 -12.89
CA ARG A 298 -12.39 12.85 -11.98
C ARG A 298 -13.62 13.42 -11.27
N THR A 299 -13.54 13.49 -9.97
CA THR A 299 -14.53 14.11 -9.07
C THR A 299 -13.88 15.28 -8.35
N TRP A 300 -14.66 16.08 -7.61
CA TRP A 300 -14.13 17.18 -6.80
C TRP A 300 -13.09 16.69 -5.76
N PHE A 301 -13.23 15.47 -5.26
CA PHE A 301 -12.33 14.89 -4.25
C PHE A 301 -11.13 14.11 -4.85
N THR A 302 -11.03 13.93 -6.17
CA THR A 302 -9.89 13.20 -6.77
C THR A 302 -8.54 13.80 -6.37
N THR A 303 -8.47 15.13 -6.26
CA THR A 303 -7.23 15.83 -5.87
C THR A 303 -6.84 15.57 -4.42
N LEU A 304 -7.80 15.23 -3.57
CA LEU A 304 -7.60 14.90 -2.15
C LEU A 304 -6.93 13.53 -1.97
N GLY A 305 -7.07 12.62 -2.95
CA GLY A 305 -6.39 11.34 -2.96
C GLY A 305 -4.85 11.41 -2.90
N ALA A 306 -4.27 12.57 -3.20
CA ALA A 306 -2.84 12.80 -3.03
C ALA A 306 -2.46 13.15 -1.58
N GLY A 307 -3.42 13.55 -0.74
CA GLY A 307 -3.20 13.93 0.66
C GLY A 307 -3.58 12.84 1.66
N THR A 308 -3.90 11.64 1.20
CA THR A 308 -4.42 10.56 2.08
C THR A 308 -3.44 10.14 3.18
N LEU A 309 -2.13 10.31 2.99
CA LEU A 309 -1.16 10.06 4.05
C LEU A 309 -1.31 11.07 5.21
N CYS A 310 -1.53 12.36 4.89
CA CYS A 310 -1.82 13.36 5.93
C CYS A 310 -3.15 13.04 6.63
N GLY A 311 -4.20 12.73 5.85
CA GLY A 311 -5.48 12.30 6.41
C GLY A 311 -5.34 11.09 7.33
N TYR A 312 -4.53 10.09 6.92
CA TYR A 312 -4.26 8.90 7.70
C TYR A 312 -3.53 9.20 9.02
N LEU A 313 -2.51 10.03 9.01
CA LEU A 313 -1.70 10.28 10.19
C LEU A 313 -2.35 11.30 11.16
N LEU A 314 -3.07 12.30 10.64
CA LEU A 314 -3.65 13.35 11.47
C LEU A 314 -5.00 12.97 12.08
N HIS A 315 -5.82 12.11 11.45
CA HIS A 315 -7.11 11.75 12.05
C HIS A 315 -6.93 10.96 13.35
N GLY A 316 -5.90 10.12 13.44
CA GLY A 316 -5.62 9.39 14.66
C GLY A 316 -5.20 10.31 15.83
N LEU A 317 -4.40 11.35 15.57
CA LEU A 317 -4.10 12.37 16.60
C LEU A 317 -5.38 13.06 17.07
N LEU A 318 -6.30 13.37 16.14
CA LEU A 318 -7.59 13.98 16.50
C LEU A 318 -8.43 13.03 17.36
N ILE A 319 -8.50 11.74 17.01
CA ILE A 319 -9.22 10.73 17.82
C ILE A 319 -8.61 10.65 19.22
N LYS A 320 -7.29 10.53 19.32
CA LYS A 320 -6.61 10.46 20.61
C LYS A 320 -6.80 11.75 21.43
N THR A 321 -6.87 12.91 20.78
CA THR A 321 -7.21 14.17 21.45
C THR A 321 -8.61 14.12 22.07
N ILE A 322 -9.61 13.63 21.33
CA ILE A 322 -10.99 13.50 21.81
C ILE A 322 -11.08 12.52 22.97
N GLU A 323 -10.34 11.39 22.88
CA GLU A 323 -10.28 10.35 23.87
C GLU A 323 -9.63 10.84 25.18
N TYR A 324 -8.41 11.41 25.10
CA TYR A 324 -7.66 11.88 26.28
C TYR A 324 -8.31 13.10 26.96
N ALA A 325 -9.02 13.92 26.19
CA ALA A 325 -9.80 15.02 26.74
C ALA A 325 -11.09 14.56 27.46
N GLY A 326 -11.45 13.26 27.41
CA GLY A 326 -12.63 12.72 28.06
C GLY A 326 -13.96 13.14 27.42
N TRP A 327 -13.94 13.77 26.23
CA TRP A 327 -15.14 14.40 25.65
C TRP A 327 -16.31 13.43 25.43
N ILE A 328 -16.02 12.16 25.15
CA ILE A 328 -17.05 11.14 24.93
C ILE A 328 -17.81 10.83 26.23
N ASP A 329 -17.15 10.90 27.37
CA ASP A 329 -17.76 10.65 28.67
C ASP A 329 -18.40 11.90 29.25
N ASP A 330 -17.78 13.07 29.07
CA ASP A 330 -18.31 14.36 29.50
C ASP A 330 -19.58 14.76 28.75
N TYR A 331 -19.65 14.44 27.46
CA TYR A 331 -20.80 14.78 26.60
C TYR A 331 -21.61 13.56 26.24
N SER A 332 -22.41 13.05 27.19
CA SER A 332 -23.22 11.82 27.04
C SER A 332 -24.14 11.80 25.79
N TRP A 333 -24.53 12.97 25.28
CA TRP A 333 -25.33 13.08 24.05
C TRP A 333 -24.59 12.51 22.82
N LEU A 334 -23.24 12.48 22.82
CA LEU A 334 -22.44 11.87 21.75
C LEU A 334 -22.74 10.37 21.59
N LYS A 335 -23.15 9.70 22.67
CA LYS A 335 -23.58 8.28 22.66
C LYS A 335 -25.01 8.07 22.17
N SER A 336 -25.74 9.16 21.85
CA SER A 336 -27.09 9.10 21.24
C SER A 336 -26.97 8.88 19.71
N PRO A 337 -28.06 8.43 19.04
CA PRO A 337 -28.06 8.27 17.58
C PRO A 337 -27.71 9.57 16.82
N LEU A 338 -28.09 10.74 17.33
CA LEU A 338 -27.73 12.03 16.74
C LEU A 338 -26.24 12.33 16.96
N GLY A 339 -25.70 11.99 18.12
CA GLY A 339 -24.28 12.13 18.43
C GLY A 339 -23.39 11.21 17.57
N GLU A 340 -23.85 9.98 17.31
CA GLU A 340 -23.16 9.06 16.39
C GLU A 340 -23.12 9.61 14.95
N VAL A 341 -24.23 10.18 14.46
CA VAL A 341 -24.28 10.85 13.16
C VAL A 341 -23.37 12.07 13.13
N PHE A 342 -23.43 12.90 14.19
CA PHE A 342 -22.54 14.07 14.31
C PHE A 342 -21.06 13.67 14.28
N SER A 343 -20.64 12.70 15.09
CA SER A 343 -19.27 12.20 15.15
C SER A 343 -18.81 11.66 13.80
N THR A 344 -19.69 10.94 13.09
CA THR A 344 -19.45 10.43 11.75
C THR A 344 -19.17 11.56 10.75
N LEU A 345 -20.04 12.56 10.69
CA LEU A 345 -19.93 13.70 9.78
C LEU A 345 -18.75 14.60 10.15
N PHE A 346 -18.50 14.82 11.43
CA PHE A 346 -17.37 15.58 11.92
C PHE A 346 -16.04 14.96 11.48
N MET A 347 -15.88 13.65 11.67
CA MET A 347 -14.65 12.95 11.25
C MET A 347 -14.49 12.89 9.73
N ALA A 348 -15.57 12.71 8.99
CA ALA A 348 -15.52 12.77 7.53
C ALA A 348 -15.09 14.17 7.05
N ALA A 349 -15.58 15.25 7.66
CA ALA A 349 -15.18 16.61 7.36
C ALA A 349 -13.72 16.88 7.77
N ALA A 350 -13.31 16.46 8.97
CA ALA A 350 -11.96 16.64 9.48
C ALA A 350 -10.90 15.93 8.60
N VAL A 351 -11.12 14.66 8.26
CA VAL A 351 -10.19 13.93 7.39
C VAL A 351 -10.14 14.49 5.97
N THR A 352 -11.28 14.99 5.47
CA THR A 352 -11.34 15.71 4.18
C THR A 352 -10.46 16.95 4.21
N LEU A 353 -10.54 17.74 5.29
CA LEU A 353 -9.67 18.90 5.52
C LEU A 353 -8.20 18.49 5.56
N PHE A 354 -7.85 17.42 6.30
CA PHE A 354 -6.47 16.94 6.40
C PHE A 354 -5.89 16.48 5.06
N CYS A 355 -6.71 16.04 4.13
CA CYS A 355 -6.29 15.65 2.78
C CYS A 355 -6.04 16.84 1.85
N THR A 356 -6.34 18.09 2.24
CA THR A 356 -6.23 19.28 1.39
C THR A 356 -4.80 19.69 1.09
N LYS A 357 -4.62 20.44 -0.01
CA LYS A 357 -3.29 20.95 -0.42
C LYS A 357 -2.60 21.82 0.64
N PRO A 358 -3.29 22.74 1.36
CA PRO A 358 -2.65 23.54 2.42
C PRO A 358 -2.06 22.65 3.52
N VAL A 359 -2.85 21.71 4.07
CA VAL A 359 -2.39 20.81 5.13
C VAL A 359 -1.22 19.95 4.64
N ARG A 360 -1.31 19.37 3.44
CA ARG A 360 -0.21 18.60 2.85
C ARG A 360 1.06 19.44 2.67
N ARG A 361 0.94 20.73 2.35
CA ARG A 361 2.10 21.62 2.22
C ARG A 361 2.78 21.85 3.57
N VAL A 362 2.00 22.09 4.61
CA VAL A 362 2.50 22.24 5.98
C VAL A 362 3.16 20.94 6.46
N MET A 363 2.52 19.80 6.23
CA MET A 363 2.99 18.48 6.69
C MET A 363 4.10 17.87 5.82
N ARG A 364 4.53 18.55 4.75
CA ARG A 364 5.50 17.99 3.80
C ARG A 364 6.83 17.59 4.46
N PHE A 365 7.27 18.36 5.48
CA PHE A 365 8.49 18.06 6.23
C PHE A 365 8.44 16.68 6.92
N ALA A 366 7.25 16.23 7.32
CA ALA A 366 7.04 14.95 8.01
C ALA A 366 6.61 13.82 7.06
N THR A 367 5.90 14.13 5.98
CA THR A 367 5.29 13.12 5.11
C THR A 367 6.05 12.86 3.80
N GLU A 368 6.78 13.85 3.30
CA GLU A 368 7.54 13.78 2.03
C GLU A 368 8.85 14.60 2.12
N PRO A 369 9.73 14.39 3.12
CA PRO A 369 10.96 15.17 3.27
C PRO A 369 11.92 14.90 2.12
N GLU A 370 12.59 15.94 1.65
CA GLU A 370 13.54 15.82 0.53
C GLU A 370 14.84 15.11 0.93
N MET A 371 15.33 15.31 2.15
CA MET A 371 16.51 14.70 2.78
C MET A 371 17.73 14.58 1.83
N ALA A 372 17.96 15.60 1.01
CA ALA A 372 19.08 15.59 0.05
C ALA A 372 20.45 15.39 0.75
N TRP A 373 20.57 15.85 1.99
CA TRP A 373 21.76 15.72 2.83
C TRP A 373 22.05 14.29 3.28
N ALA A 374 21.03 13.43 3.35
CA ALA A 374 21.15 12.05 3.85
C ALA A 374 21.51 11.05 2.76
N PHE A 375 21.35 11.41 1.49
CA PHE A 375 21.57 10.50 0.37
C PHE A 375 22.75 10.98 -0.50
N ARG A 376 23.59 10.02 -0.94
CA ARG A 376 24.63 10.31 -1.92
C ARG A 376 23.97 10.72 -3.25
N SER A 377 24.49 11.74 -3.91
CA SER A 377 24.09 12.10 -5.27
C SER A 377 24.43 10.93 -6.21
N ASP A 378 23.45 10.52 -7.03
CA ASP A 378 23.70 9.49 -8.04
C ASP A 378 24.66 10.07 -9.10
N PRO A 379 25.85 9.45 -9.31
CA PRO A 379 26.83 9.96 -10.29
C PRO A 379 26.25 10.06 -11.72
N VAL A 380 25.29 9.17 -12.05
CA VAL A 380 24.65 9.12 -13.37
C VAL A 380 23.66 10.28 -13.56
N GLU A 381 22.94 10.66 -12.51
CA GLU A 381 22.02 11.80 -12.54
C GLU A 381 22.76 13.13 -12.57
N GLY A 382 23.87 13.22 -11.87
CA GLY A 382 24.79 14.37 -11.91
C GLY A 382 25.48 14.56 -13.28
N ALA A 383 25.81 13.47 -13.98
CA ALA A 383 26.33 13.53 -15.34
C ALA A 383 25.28 14.01 -16.35
N ARG A 384 24.04 13.50 -16.28
CA ARG A 384 22.92 13.93 -17.16
C ARG A 384 22.51 15.39 -16.94
N GLN A 385 22.57 15.88 -15.71
CA GLN A 385 22.30 17.30 -15.44
C GLN A 385 23.40 18.21 -16.00
N ARG A 386 24.66 17.79 -16.00
CA ARG A 386 25.77 18.53 -16.61
C ARG A 386 25.69 18.53 -18.13
N GLU A 387 25.29 17.43 -18.75
CA GLU A 387 25.06 17.35 -20.21
C GLU A 387 23.85 18.18 -20.66
N GLY A 388 22.79 18.25 -19.86
CA GLY A 388 21.59 19.08 -20.16
C GLY A 388 21.76 20.57 -19.93
N VAL A 389 22.82 21.02 -19.27
CA VAL A 389 23.18 22.44 -19.07
C VAL A 389 24.20 22.91 -20.14
N ALA A 390 24.87 21.98 -20.80
CA ALA A 390 25.85 22.27 -21.86
C ALA A 390 25.28 22.23 -23.31
N ALA A 391 23.98 21.95 -23.45
CA ALA A 391 23.22 21.99 -24.71
C ALA A 391 22.21 23.15 -24.71
#